data_e89bf92c7ad3b92ed123960c12c34487
#
_entry.id   e89bf92c7ad3b92ed123960c12c34487
#
_cell.length_a   1.000
_cell.length_b   1.000
_cell.length_c   1.000
_cell.angle_alpha   90.00
_cell.angle_beta   90.00
_cell.angle_gamma   90.00
#
_symmetry.space_group_name_H-M   'P 1'
#
loop_
_entity.id
_entity.type
_entity.pdbx_description
1 polymer ?
#
loop_
_entity_poly.entity_id
_entity_poly.type
_entity_poly.pdbx_seq_one_letter_code
_entity_poly.pdbx_strand_id
1 'polypeptide(L)'
;MKIALLYSSKAGMAASLDHRYRDDKWEDEEEPPPDFLAECDSDETITAVRDALRTRHDVILIESDDKAYERLKKTRPDLVFNIAERLFGPNRESHIPTLCEILNIPYTGSDPLTLSICLDKSRAKEILSYYKIANPRFWIVEPDAAVPADIELPAIVKPLYEGSSKGIKDNSVVGTREELTARVRDVQALYKQPVIVERFLSGREFTVGVLGNEPHLEILPIVEIDHSLLPRGAKPIYSYEAKWIWDTPDRPLEIFKCPARLSRNLKSQIEDIVTRTCRALRIKDWCRIDLRLDEGGEPNILEVNPLPGILPKPEDNSCLPKAARTAGYSYSELILRVVDEALVRHGLAGYPGNPGPKHKLAHREEDPPLCGPPR
;
A
#
# COMPACT_ATOMS: atom_id res chain seq x y z
N MET A 1 27.82 -0.29 1.88
CA MET A 1 27.13 0.26 3.06
C MET A 1 26.53 -0.89 3.84
N LYS A 2 26.30 -0.71 5.12
CA LYS A 2 25.58 -1.66 5.97
C LYS A 2 24.10 -1.27 5.99
N ILE A 3 23.25 -2.10 5.38
CA ILE A 3 21.80 -1.90 5.33
C ILE A 3 21.12 -2.89 6.29
N ALA A 4 20.20 -2.39 7.13
CA ALA A 4 19.30 -3.25 7.87
C ALA A 4 18.02 -3.45 7.07
N LEU A 5 17.66 -4.70 6.72
CA LEU A 5 16.36 -5.06 6.21
C LEU A 5 15.44 -5.31 7.41
N LEU A 6 14.45 -4.42 7.59
CA LEU A 6 13.38 -4.60 8.58
C LEU A 6 12.13 -5.20 7.93
N TYR A 7 11.60 -6.24 8.56
CA TYR A 7 10.48 -7.03 8.04
C TYR A 7 9.59 -7.52 9.18
N SER A 8 8.38 -7.93 8.84
CA SER A 8 7.41 -8.56 9.75
C SER A 8 7.13 -9.98 9.26
N SER A 9 7.91 -10.98 9.70
CA SER A 9 7.68 -12.36 9.24
C SER A 9 6.38 -12.95 9.79
N LYS A 10 5.72 -13.83 9.03
CA LYS A 10 4.52 -14.54 9.51
C LYS A 10 4.79 -15.31 10.80
N ALA A 11 5.94 -15.99 10.89
CA ALA A 11 6.31 -16.78 12.07
C ALA A 11 6.61 -15.87 13.29
N GLY A 12 7.37 -14.77 13.08
CA GLY A 12 7.69 -13.81 14.15
C GLY A 12 6.45 -13.10 14.68
N MET A 13 5.56 -12.68 13.77
CA MET A 13 4.32 -12.02 14.15
C MET A 13 3.33 -12.98 14.83
N ALA A 14 3.22 -14.24 14.38
CA ALA A 14 2.42 -15.26 15.05
C ALA A 14 2.91 -15.51 16.49
N ALA A 15 4.22 -15.54 16.71
CA ALA A 15 4.80 -15.67 18.05
C ALA A 15 4.52 -14.45 18.95
N SER A 16 4.32 -13.27 18.36
CA SER A 16 3.96 -12.03 19.09
C SER A 16 2.50 -12.01 19.56
N LEU A 17 1.66 -12.93 19.07
CA LEU A 17 0.26 -13.09 19.50
C LEU A 17 0.12 -13.75 20.89
N ASP A 18 1.24 -14.10 21.56
CA ASP A 18 1.21 -14.60 22.95
C ASP A 18 0.52 -13.58 23.89
N HIS A 19 -0.18 -14.08 24.89
CA HIS A 19 -1.12 -13.38 25.79
C HIS A 19 -0.68 -12.00 26.33
N ARG A 20 0.61 -11.66 26.27
CA ARG A 20 1.17 -10.39 26.73
C ARG A 20 1.01 -9.21 25.75
N TYR A 21 0.62 -9.47 24.49
CA TYR A 21 0.53 -8.47 23.40
C TYR A 21 -0.82 -8.48 22.69
N ARG A 22 -1.81 -9.22 23.21
CA ARG A 22 -3.18 -9.08 22.74
C ARG A 22 -3.61 -7.66 23.06
N ASP A 23 -3.85 -6.88 22.03
CA ASP A 23 -4.55 -5.60 22.15
C ASP A 23 -5.84 -5.87 22.92
N ASP A 24 -6.21 -5.04 23.92
CA ASP A 24 -7.44 -5.17 24.74
C ASP A 24 -8.75 -5.32 23.93
N LYS A 25 -8.63 -5.32 22.61
CA LYS A 25 -9.73 -5.48 21.64
C LYS A 25 -10.30 -6.89 21.55
N TRP A 26 -9.53 -7.91 21.96
CA TRP A 26 -9.94 -9.32 21.82
C TRP A 26 -10.06 -9.92 23.22
N GLU A 27 -11.23 -10.45 23.53
CA GLU A 27 -11.40 -11.24 24.76
C GLU A 27 -10.52 -12.50 24.67
N ASP A 28 -10.07 -13.04 25.80
CA ASP A 28 -9.08 -14.14 25.89
C ASP A 28 -9.44 -15.40 25.06
N GLU A 29 -10.70 -15.57 24.68
CA GLU A 29 -11.21 -16.71 23.90
C GLU A 29 -11.50 -16.38 22.42
N GLU A 30 -11.37 -15.11 21.98
CA GLU A 30 -11.64 -14.72 20.59
C GLU A 30 -10.41 -14.98 19.69
N GLU A 31 -10.62 -15.70 18.58
CA GLU A 31 -9.61 -15.90 17.56
C GLU A 31 -9.47 -14.64 16.67
N PRO A 32 -8.23 -14.25 16.29
CA PRO A 32 -8.04 -13.15 15.36
C PRO A 32 -8.68 -13.49 13.99
N PRO A 33 -8.99 -12.47 13.16
CA PRO A 33 -9.49 -12.70 11.81
C PRO A 33 -8.61 -13.69 11.03
N PRO A 34 -9.18 -14.56 10.19
CA PRO A 34 -8.40 -15.56 9.44
C PRO A 34 -7.37 -14.95 8.48
N ASP A 35 -7.54 -13.68 8.12
CA ASP A 35 -6.65 -12.89 7.28
C ASP A 35 -5.68 -11.99 8.08
N PHE A 36 -5.58 -12.18 9.40
CA PHE A 36 -4.82 -11.31 10.30
C PHE A 36 -3.34 -11.19 9.90
N LEU A 37 -2.72 -12.28 9.46
CA LEU A 37 -1.32 -12.33 9.04
C LEU A 37 -1.12 -12.09 7.52
N ALA A 38 -2.15 -11.65 6.80
CA ALA A 38 -2.07 -11.50 5.33
C ALA A 38 -1.07 -10.43 4.87
N GLU A 39 -0.78 -9.45 5.71
CA GLU A 39 0.20 -8.38 5.44
C GLU A 39 1.63 -8.75 5.86
N CYS A 40 1.81 -9.88 6.58
CA CYS A 40 3.14 -10.29 7.01
C CYS A 40 3.96 -10.83 5.83
N ASP A 41 5.25 -10.54 5.87
CA ASP A 41 6.21 -10.98 4.87
C ASP A 41 6.40 -12.50 4.87
N SER A 42 6.44 -13.09 3.68
CA SER A 42 6.87 -14.47 3.52
C SER A 42 8.40 -14.57 3.57
N ASP A 43 8.93 -15.73 4.01
CA ASP A 43 10.37 -16.01 3.99
C ASP A 43 10.97 -15.84 2.59
N GLU A 44 10.19 -16.12 1.56
CA GLU A 44 10.58 -15.92 0.18
C GLU A 44 10.78 -14.45 -0.17
N THR A 45 9.83 -13.58 0.23
CA THR A 45 9.95 -12.12 0.03
C THR A 45 11.15 -11.57 0.78
N ILE A 46 11.31 -11.92 2.06
CA ILE A 46 12.45 -11.50 2.88
C ILE A 46 13.77 -11.91 2.23
N THR A 47 13.87 -13.16 1.76
CA THR A 47 15.04 -13.71 1.10
C THR A 47 15.35 -12.97 -0.21
N ALA A 48 14.33 -12.74 -1.05
CA ALA A 48 14.51 -12.06 -2.33
C ALA A 48 14.96 -10.61 -2.16
N VAL A 49 14.37 -9.86 -1.22
CA VAL A 49 14.81 -8.49 -0.90
C VAL A 49 16.23 -8.48 -0.34
N ARG A 50 16.55 -9.36 0.61
CA ARG A 50 17.91 -9.51 1.15
C ARG A 50 18.93 -9.75 0.04
N ASP A 51 18.65 -10.68 -0.85
CA ASP A 51 19.58 -11.08 -1.90
C ASP A 51 19.74 -9.96 -2.95
N ALA A 52 18.66 -9.24 -3.27
CA ALA A 52 18.74 -8.03 -4.10
C ALA A 52 19.65 -6.96 -3.47
N LEU A 53 19.46 -6.67 -2.19
CA LEU A 53 20.30 -5.71 -1.46
C LEU A 53 21.77 -6.15 -1.37
N ARG A 54 22.04 -7.45 -1.17
CA ARG A 54 23.38 -8.03 -1.08
C ARG A 54 24.19 -7.93 -2.37
N THR A 55 23.57 -7.66 -3.50
CA THR A 55 24.32 -7.42 -4.75
C THR A 55 25.20 -6.18 -4.69
N ARG A 56 24.90 -5.22 -3.78
CA ARG A 56 25.63 -3.94 -3.66
C ARG A 56 25.99 -3.56 -2.23
N HIS A 57 25.40 -4.18 -1.22
CA HIS A 57 25.48 -3.74 0.17
C HIS A 57 25.72 -4.92 1.12
N ASP A 58 26.23 -4.62 2.32
CA ASP A 58 26.27 -5.55 3.44
C ASP A 58 24.93 -5.51 4.18
N VAL A 59 24.24 -6.66 4.34
CA VAL A 59 22.84 -6.72 4.78
C VAL A 59 22.70 -7.49 6.07
N ILE A 60 22.07 -6.86 7.06
CA ILE A 60 21.61 -7.49 8.30
C ILE A 60 20.08 -7.57 8.31
N LEU A 61 19.56 -8.68 8.83
CA LEU A 61 18.12 -8.90 8.96
C LEU A 61 17.69 -8.54 10.39
N ILE A 62 16.61 -7.76 10.50
CA ILE A 62 16.01 -7.37 11.78
C ILE A 62 14.51 -7.59 11.72
N GLU A 63 14.00 -8.53 12.53
CA GLU A 63 12.56 -8.69 12.76
C GLU A 63 12.01 -7.45 13.47
N SER A 64 10.82 -6.99 13.05
CA SER A 64 10.14 -5.81 13.61
C SER A 64 9.38 -6.11 14.92
N ASP A 65 9.95 -6.97 15.75
CA ASP A 65 9.41 -7.35 17.07
C ASP A 65 9.68 -6.25 18.14
N ASP A 66 9.41 -6.57 19.40
CA ASP A 66 9.65 -5.70 20.57
C ASP A 66 11.12 -5.32 20.78
N LYS A 67 12.06 -6.08 20.21
CA LYS A 67 13.51 -5.88 20.30
C LYS A 67 14.09 -5.11 19.12
N ALA A 68 13.27 -4.68 18.17
CA ALA A 68 13.74 -3.97 16.97
C ALA A 68 14.52 -2.70 17.32
N TYR A 69 14.05 -1.92 18.31
CA TYR A 69 14.75 -0.72 18.78
C TYR A 69 16.17 -1.02 19.27
N GLU A 70 16.33 -2.02 20.14
CA GLU A 70 17.64 -2.37 20.71
C GLU A 70 18.60 -2.92 19.64
N ARG A 71 18.06 -3.70 18.69
CA ARG A 71 18.85 -4.20 17.56
C ARG A 71 19.32 -3.06 16.66
N LEU A 72 18.46 -2.10 16.30
CA LEU A 72 18.83 -0.92 15.52
C LEU A 72 19.87 -0.07 16.24
N LYS A 73 19.66 0.19 17.55
CA LYS A 73 20.58 0.95 18.39
C LYS A 73 21.97 0.30 18.48
N LYS A 74 22.03 -1.03 18.58
CA LYS A 74 23.26 -1.81 18.64
C LYS A 74 23.98 -1.86 17.30
N THR A 75 23.25 -2.11 16.20
CA THR A 75 23.83 -2.37 14.89
C THR A 75 24.22 -1.10 14.14
N ARG A 76 23.53 0.01 14.40
CA ARG A 76 23.76 1.31 13.75
C ARG A 76 23.99 1.15 12.24
N PRO A 77 22.99 0.69 11.47
CA PRO A 77 23.12 0.60 10.02
C PRO A 77 23.24 2.00 9.39
N ASP A 78 23.83 2.06 8.20
CA ASP A 78 23.90 3.30 7.42
C ASP A 78 22.53 3.69 6.83
N LEU A 79 21.69 2.69 6.55
CA LEU A 79 20.33 2.83 6.03
C LEU A 79 19.45 1.65 6.52
N VAL A 80 18.18 1.92 6.77
CA VAL A 80 17.16 0.88 6.96
C VAL A 80 16.37 0.72 5.67
N PHE A 81 16.28 -0.49 5.12
CA PHE A 81 15.29 -0.86 4.11
C PHE A 81 14.08 -1.44 4.84
N ASN A 82 12.96 -0.71 4.80
CA ASN A 82 11.76 -1.07 5.55
C ASN A 82 10.70 -1.71 4.66
N ILE A 83 10.28 -2.93 5.03
CA ILE A 83 9.10 -3.61 4.47
C ILE A 83 8.13 -4.05 5.56
N ALA A 84 8.39 -3.67 6.82
CA ALA A 84 7.65 -4.15 7.98
C ALA A 84 6.33 -3.40 8.16
N GLU A 85 5.20 -4.09 8.01
CA GLU A 85 3.85 -3.53 8.22
C GLU A 85 3.38 -3.64 9.68
N ARG A 86 3.92 -4.61 10.46
CA ARG A 86 3.51 -4.94 11.83
C ARG A 86 2.02 -5.36 11.91
N LEU A 87 1.52 -5.59 13.14
CA LEU A 87 0.16 -6.12 13.31
C LEU A 87 -0.77 -5.19 14.10
N PHE A 88 -0.25 -4.45 15.07
CA PHE A 88 -1.07 -3.78 16.08
C PHE A 88 -1.08 -2.26 15.93
N GLY A 89 -2.25 -1.69 16.12
CA GLY A 89 -2.51 -0.26 16.17
C GLY A 89 -2.82 0.37 14.82
N PRO A 90 -3.56 1.48 14.83
CA PRO A 90 -3.95 2.21 13.62
C PRO A 90 -2.78 2.91 12.92
N ASN A 91 -1.60 2.93 13.53
CA ASN A 91 -0.38 3.54 12.99
C ASN A 91 0.75 2.52 12.80
N ARG A 92 0.44 1.22 12.72
CA ARG A 92 1.42 0.13 12.75
C ARG A 92 2.54 0.25 11.70
N GLU A 93 2.23 0.69 10.48
CA GLU A 93 3.23 0.87 9.42
C GLU A 93 4.25 1.97 9.73
N SER A 94 3.89 2.96 10.55
CA SER A 94 4.76 4.05 10.93
C SER A 94 5.76 3.71 12.04
N HIS A 95 5.59 2.57 12.73
CA HIS A 95 6.40 2.25 13.92
C HIS A 95 7.89 2.15 13.59
N ILE A 96 8.27 1.47 12.52
CA ILE A 96 9.68 1.30 12.16
C ILE A 96 10.32 2.62 11.70
N PRO A 97 9.73 3.41 10.80
CA PRO A 97 10.25 4.74 10.49
C PRO A 97 10.37 5.66 11.72
N THR A 98 9.41 5.59 12.66
CA THR A 98 9.49 6.33 13.94
C THR A 98 10.73 5.92 14.76
N LEU A 99 11.02 4.62 14.87
CA LEU A 99 12.24 4.15 15.54
C LEU A 99 13.51 4.64 14.83
N CYS A 100 13.50 4.68 13.50
CA CYS A 100 14.61 5.21 12.72
C CYS A 100 14.82 6.71 12.99
N GLU A 101 13.76 7.51 13.04
CA GLU A 101 13.85 8.95 13.38
C GLU A 101 14.36 9.17 14.81
N ILE A 102 13.87 8.42 15.81
CA ILE A 102 14.36 8.49 17.20
C ILE A 102 15.86 8.20 17.26
N LEU A 103 16.36 7.25 16.46
CA LEU A 103 17.76 6.83 16.42
C LEU A 103 18.61 7.66 15.45
N ASN A 104 17.99 8.59 14.68
CA ASN A 104 18.63 9.33 13.59
C ASN A 104 19.33 8.39 12.59
N ILE A 105 18.61 7.37 12.14
CA ILE A 105 19.03 6.40 11.12
C ILE A 105 18.23 6.66 9.84
N PRO A 106 18.87 6.90 8.69
CA PRO A 106 18.21 6.99 7.40
C PRO A 106 17.40 5.73 7.06
N TYR A 107 16.27 5.88 6.36
CA TYR A 107 15.40 4.77 5.99
C TYR A 107 14.75 4.98 4.62
N THR A 108 14.28 3.89 4.00
CA THR A 108 13.54 3.91 2.73
C THR A 108 12.04 4.13 2.95
N GLY A 109 11.41 4.77 1.97
CA GLY A 109 9.95 5.00 1.95
C GLY A 109 9.54 6.28 2.67
N SER A 110 8.23 6.45 2.79
CA SER A 110 7.60 7.63 3.34
C SER A 110 7.80 7.75 4.86
N ASP A 111 7.67 8.97 5.37
CA ASP A 111 7.80 9.29 6.80
C ASP A 111 6.63 8.74 7.63
N PRO A 112 6.77 8.71 8.98
CA PRO A 112 5.74 8.17 9.87
C PRO A 112 4.38 8.81 9.71
N LEU A 113 4.32 10.11 9.45
CA LEU A 113 3.06 10.83 9.28
C LEU A 113 2.35 10.39 8.00
N THR A 114 3.08 10.31 6.91
CA THR A 114 2.54 9.86 5.61
C THR A 114 2.01 8.42 5.70
N LEU A 115 2.76 7.51 6.32
CA LEU A 115 2.34 6.12 6.51
C LEU A 115 1.07 6.04 7.37
N SER A 116 1.01 6.75 8.49
CA SER A 116 -0.17 6.77 9.35
C SER A 116 -1.41 7.34 8.64
N ILE A 117 -1.23 8.42 7.86
CA ILE A 117 -2.32 9.02 7.08
C ILE A 117 -2.81 8.03 6.01
N CYS A 118 -1.91 7.37 5.28
CA CYS A 118 -2.32 6.47 4.20
C CYS A 118 -2.96 5.17 4.72
N LEU A 119 -2.57 4.69 5.89
CA LEU A 119 -3.20 3.54 6.54
C LEU A 119 -4.64 3.85 6.97
N ASP A 120 -4.90 5.07 7.46
CA ASP A 120 -6.25 5.56 7.72
C ASP A 120 -6.89 6.06 6.42
N LYS A 121 -7.70 5.20 5.79
CA LYS A 121 -8.35 5.51 4.50
C LYS A 121 -9.16 6.81 4.53
N SER A 122 -9.77 7.16 5.68
CA SER A 122 -10.54 8.40 5.81
C SER A 122 -9.64 9.64 5.77
N ARG A 123 -8.52 9.62 6.49
CA ARG A 123 -7.59 10.75 6.54
C ARG A 123 -6.91 10.98 5.20
N ALA A 124 -6.51 9.91 4.51
CA ALA A 124 -6.01 10.03 3.15
C ALA A 124 -7.04 10.69 2.22
N LYS A 125 -8.30 10.23 2.24
CA LYS A 125 -9.40 10.77 1.41
C LYS A 125 -9.77 12.20 1.76
N GLU A 126 -9.77 12.58 3.03
CA GLU A 126 -9.97 13.96 3.47
C GLU A 126 -8.92 14.91 2.88
N ILE A 127 -7.63 14.49 2.91
CA ILE A 127 -6.54 15.27 2.31
C ILE A 127 -6.70 15.33 0.80
N LEU A 128 -6.97 14.21 0.13
CA LEU A 128 -7.22 14.19 -1.31
C LEU A 128 -8.37 15.13 -1.69
N SER A 129 -9.48 15.10 -0.94
CA SER A 129 -10.64 15.97 -1.16
C SER A 129 -10.30 17.46 -0.98
N TYR A 130 -9.50 17.79 0.03
CA TYR A 130 -9.01 19.17 0.23
C TYR A 130 -8.22 19.68 -0.98
N TYR A 131 -7.35 18.83 -1.56
CA TYR A 131 -6.60 19.16 -2.77
C TYR A 131 -7.39 18.94 -4.07
N LYS A 132 -8.70 18.68 -4.00
CA LYS A 132 -9.58 18.45 -5.17
C LYS A 132 -9.07 17.31 -6.05
N ILE A 133 -8.54 16.28 -5.44
CA ILE A 133 -8.17 15.02 -6.07
C ILE A 133 -9.36 14.07 -5.94
N ALA A 134 -9.88 13.62 -7.09
CA ALA A 134 -11.09 12.78 -7.11
C ALA A 134 -10.88 11.48 -6.35
N ASN A 135 -11.83 11.18 -5.47
CA ASN A 135 -11.92 9.94 -4.71
C ASN A 135 -13.41 9.65 -4.41
N PRO A 136 -13.81 8.40 -4.17
CA PRO A 136 -15.20 8.08 -3.87
C PRO A 136 -15.72 8.81 -2.64
N ARG A 137 -16.97 9.30 -2.69
CA ARG A 137 -17.65 9.78 -1.49
C ARG A 137 -17.69 8.67 -0.43
N PHE A 138 -17.45 9.01 0.82
CA PHE A 138 -17.34 8.02 1.90
C PHE A 138 -17.98 8.50 3.19
N TRP A 139 -18.27 7.54 4.05
CA TRP A 139 -18.82 7.71 5.40
C TRP A 139 -18.04 6.82 6.36
N ILE A 140 -17.85 7.30 7.58
CA ILE A 140 -17.26 6.51 8.65
C ILE A 140 -18.37 6.08 9.61
N VAL A 141 -18.38 4.80 9.95
CA VAL A 141 -19.29 4.23 10.94
C VAL A 141 -18.45 3.74 12.11
N GLU A 142 -18.48 4.51 13.20
CA GLU A 142 -17.81 4.13 14.44
C GLU A 142 -18.45 2.87 15.06
N PRO A 143 -17.71 2.09 15.86
CA PRO A 143 -18.30 1.00 16.62
C PRO A 143 -19.52 1.51 17.40
N ASP A 144 -20.57 0.70 17.45
CA ASP A 144 -21.85 0.99 18.13
C ASP A 144 -22.65 2.19 17.58
N ALA A 145 -22.15 2.88 16.54
CA ALA A 145 -22.89 3.97 15.90
C ALA A 145 -23.95 3.44 14.92
N ALA A 146 -25.04 4.21 14.77
CA ALA A 146 -26.03 3.93 13.75
C ALA A 146 -25.48 4.18 12.34
N VAL A 147 -25.79 3.30 11.40
CA VAL A 147 -25.42 3.48 9.99
C VAL A 147 -26.13 4.71 9.42
N PRO A 148 -25.42 5.75 8.90
CA PRO A 148 -26.03 6.97 8.37
C PRO A 148 -27.06 6.70 7.29
N ALA A 149 -28.18 7.44 7.33
CA ALA A 149 -29.30 7.23 6.40
C ALA A 149 -29.02 7.73 4.97
N ASP A 150 -28.08 8.66 4.82
CA ASP A 150 -27.73 9.33 3.55
C ASP A 150 -26.65 8.60 2.74
N ILE A 151 -26.23 7.39 3.16
CA ILE A 151 -25.29 6.58 2.38
C ILE A 151 -25.91 6.20 1.04
N GLU A 152 -25.22 6.56 -0.04
CA GLU A 152 -25.60 6.23 -1.42
C GLU A 152 -25.29 4.76 -1.75
N LEU A 153 -26.21 4.11 -2.43
CA LEU A 153 -26.07 2.72 -2.89
C LEU A 153 -26.00 2.66 -4.43
N PRO A 154 -25.26 1.70 -5.02
CA PRO A 154 -24.48 0.68 -4.31
C PRO A 154 -23.24 1.25 -3.61
N ALA A 155 -22.83 0.61 -2.51
CA ALA A 155 -21.67 0.99 -1.71
C ALA A 155 -20.75 -0.21 -1.47
N ILE A 156 -19.49 0.07 -1.08
CA ILE A 156 -18.56 -0.94 -0.62
C ILE A 156 -18.18 -0.68 0.84
N VAL A 157 -18.19 -1.73 1.65
CA VAL A 157 -17.91 -1.70 3.10
C VAL A 157 -16.56 -2.32 3.38
N LYS A 158 -15.69 -1.58 4.08
CA LYS A 158 -14.30 -1.99 4.35
C LYS A 158 -13.91 -1.67 5.79
N PRO A 159 -13.00 -2.44 6.42
CA PRO A 159 -12.32 -1.99 7.63
C PRO A 159 -11.53 -0.70 7.32
N LEU A 160 -11.43 0.22 8.30
CA LEU A 160 -10.81 1.52 8.08
C LEU A 160 -9.29 1.44 7.94
N TYR A 161 -8.62 0.58 8.74
CA TYR A 161 -7.16 0.54 8.89
C TYR A 161 -6.50 -0.70 8.26
N GLU A 162 -7.19 -1.48 7.45
CA GLU A 162 -6.64 -2.71 6.88
C GLU A 162 -6.23 -2.58 5.42
N GLY A 163 -5.13 -3.24 5.06
CA GLY A 163 -4.63 -3.39 3.69
C GLY A 163 -4.86 -4.80 3.12
N SER A 164 -4.20 -5.12 2.03
CA SER A 164 -4.16 -6.47 1.41
C SER A 164 -5.52 -7.15 1.20
N SER A 165 -6.59 -6.39 0.95
CA SER A 165 -7.98 -6.86 0.84
C SER A 165 -8.52 -7.53 2.12
N LYS A 166 -7.87 -7.34 3.28
CA LYS A 166 -8.38 -7.82 4.57
C LYS A 166 -9.77 -7.24 4.81
N GLY A 167 -10.71 -8.11 5.16
CA GLY A 167 -12.10 -7.74 5.37
C GLY A 167 -12.88 -7.32 4.13
N ILE A 168 -12.30 -7.37 2.93
CA ILE A 168 -12.99 -7.10 1.68
C ILE A 168 -13.37 -8.44 1.03
N LYS A 169 -14.61 -8.85 1.22
CA LYS A 169 -15.18 -10.08 0.67
C LYS A 169 -16.11 -9.76 -0.48
N ASP A 170 -16.54 -10.78 -1.21
CA ASP A 170 -17.50 -10.61 -2.32
C ASP A 170 -18.78 -9.89 -1.87
N ASN A 171 -19.28 -10.15 -0.64
CA ASN A 171 -20.40 -9.47 -0.02
C ASN A 171 -20.09 -8.06 0.54
N SER A 172 -18.91 -7.51 0.31
CA SER A 172 -18.58 -6.13 0.72
C SER A 172 -19.23 -5.08 -0.18
N VAL A 173 -19.62 -5.45 -1.41
CA VAL A 173 -20.41 -4.58 -2.29
C VAL A 173 -21.88 -4.83 -2.02
N VAL A 174 -22.57 -3.81 -1.49
CA VAL A 174 -23.96 -3.87 -1.01
C VAL A 174 -24.88 -3.00 -1.86
N GLY A 175 -26.07 -3.51 -2.13
CA GLY A 175 -27.10 -2.85 -2.97
C GLY A 175 -28.32 -2.39 -2.19
N THR A 176 -28.52 -2.87 -0.95
CA THR A 176 -29.66 -2.53 -0.10
C THR A 176 -29.24 -2.04 1.28
N ARG A 177 -30.15 -1.39 2.01
CA ARG A 177 -29.90 -0.90 3.38
C ARG A 177 -29.70 -2.04 4.38
N GLU A 178 -30.40 -3.13 4.17
CA GLU A 178 -30.31 -4.35 4.99
C GLU A 178 -28.93 -4.98 4.84
N GLU A 179 -28.46 -5.16 3.60
CA GLU A 179 -27.12 -5.67 3.30
C GLU A 179 -26.03 -4.75 3.91
N LEU A 180 -26.17 -3.42 3.74
CA LEU A 180 -25.25 -2.43 4.29
C LEU A 180 -25.14 -2.56 5.82
N THR A 181 -26.29 -2.60 6.51
CA THR A 181 -26.32 -2.66 7.98
C THR A 181 -25.73 -3.96 8.49
N ALA A 182 -26.07 -5.09 7.86
CA ALA A 182 -25.50 -6.39 8.21
C ALA A 182 -23.98 -6.40 7.99
N ARG A 183 -23.53 -5.92 6.82
CA ARG A 183 -22.11 -5.95 6.49
C ARG A 183 -21.26 -5.05 7.40
N VAL A 184 -21.74 -3.87 7.77
CA VAL A 184 -21.07 -2.98 8.74
C VAL A 184 -20.90 -3.69 10.07
N ARG A 185 -21.95 -4.33 10.59
CA ARG A 185 -21.87 -5.10 11.86
C ARG A 185 -20.86 -6.24 11.79
N ASP A 186 -20.87 -7.01 10.69
CA ASP A 186 -19.94 -8.13 10.49
C ASP A 186 -18.48 -7.67 10.54
N VAL A 187 -18.18 -6.55 9.83
CA VAL A 187 -16.82 -6.01 9.78
C VAL A 187 -16.40 -5.47 11.16
N GLN A 188 -17.28 -4.73 11.85
CA GLN A 188 -17.00 -4.21 13.19
C GLN A 188 -16.79 -5.34 14.21
N ALA A 189 -17.63 -6.38 14.16
CA ALA A 189 -17.49 -7.53 15.04
C ALA A 189 -16.16 -8.27 14.84
N LEU A 190 -15.74 -8.43 13.58
CA LEU A 190 -14.53 -9.19 13.23
C LEU A 190 -13.23 -8.41 13.43
N TYR A 191 -13.20 -7.12 13.08
CA TYR A 191 -11.97 -6.31 13.08
C TYR A 191 -11.86 -5.34 14.26
N LYS A 192 -12.93 -5.18 15.07
CA LYS A 192 -12.98 -4.33 16.27
C LYS A 192 -12.48 -2.89 16.00
N GLN A 193 -12.87 -2.31 14.85
CA GLN A 193 -12.45 -0.99 14.41
C GLN A 193 -13.59 -0.28 13.66
N PRO A 194 -13.47 1.06 13.42
CA PRO A 194 -14.40 1.76 12.55
C PRO A 194 -14.43 1.18 11.13
N VAL A 195 -15.55 1.38 10.47
CA VAL A 195 -15.78 0.94 9.10
C VAL A 195 -15.87 2.14 8.18
N ILE A 196 -15.19 2.08 7.05
CA ILE A 196 -15.40 3.02 5.95
C ILE A 196 -16.39 2.41 4.96
N VAL A 197 -17.43 3.19 4.63
CA VAL A 197 -18.39 2.87 3.57
C VAL A 197 -18.14 3.85 2.45
N GLU A 198 -17.88 3.35 1.24
CA GLU A 198 -17.60 4.18 0.08
C GLU A 198 -18.65 3.95 -1.00
N ARG A 199 -19.01 5.01 -1.75
CA ARG A 199 -19.78 4.84 -3.00
C ARG A 199 -19.04 3.86 -3.89
N PHE A 200 -19.72 2.83 -4.36
CA PHE A 200 -19.14 1.85 -5.26
C PHE A 200 -18.99 2.43 -6.66
N LEU A 201 -17.79 2.42 -7.21
CA LEU A 201 -17.51 2.82 -8.58
C LEU A 201 -17.55 1.60 -9.49
N SER A 202 -18.26 1.67 -10.60
CA SER A 202 -18.49 0.50 -11.47
C SER A 202 -17.54 0.38 -12.66
N GLY A 203 -16.68 1.41 -12.90
CA GLY A 203 -15.77 1.43 -14.03
C GLY A 203 -14.54 0.53 -13.89
N ARG A 204 -13.62 0.66 -14.83
CA ARG A 204 -12.35 -0.08 -14.88
C ARG A 204 -11.47 0.28 -13.69
N GLU A 205 -10.75 -0.69 -13.16
CA GLU A 205 -9.85 -0.54 -12.02
C GLU A 205 -8.39 -0.65 -12.45
N PHE A 206 -7.55 0.21 -11.88
CA PHE A 206 -6.13 0.28 -12.19
C PHE A 206 -5.30 0.38 -10.92
N THR A 207 -4.07 -0.08 -11.02
CA THR A 207 -3.06 0.15 -9.99
C THR A 207 -1.79 0.68 -10.65
N VAL A 208 -1.17 1.66 -10.01
CA VAL A 208 -0.03 2.40 -10.55
C VAL A 208 1.11 2.41 -9.56
N GLY A 209 2.24 1.84 -9.96
CA GLY A 209 3.50 1.94 -9.23
C GLY A 209 4.18 3.28 -9.53
N VAL A 210 4.74 3.89 -8.50
CA VAL A 210 5.52 5.12 -8.61
C VAL A 210 6.87 4.92 -7.92
N LEU A 211 7.95 5.34 -8.56
CA LEU A 211 9.31 5.36 -8.00
C LEU A 211 9.84 6.79 -7.98
N GLY A 212 10.68 7.09 -7.00
CA GLY A 212 11.37 8.37 -6.93
C GLY A 212 10.72 9.39 -6.00
N ASN A 213 11.28 10.59 -6.04
CA ASN A 213 10.88 11.71 -5.21
C ASN A 213 10.56 12.94 -6.07
N GLU A 214 9.61 13.78 -5.61
CA GLU A 214 9.37 15.07 -6.25
C GLU A 214 10.70 15.88 -6.36
N PRO A 215 10.94 16.53 -7.52
CA PRO A 215 10.07 16.64 -8.69
C PRO A 215 10.25 15.52 -9.73
N HIS A 216 11.03 14.49 -9.47
CA HIS A 216 11.44 13.44 -10.41
C HIS A 216 10.74 12.10 -10.14
N LEU A 217 9.40 12.11 -10.19
CA LEU A 217 8.62 10.88 -10.06
C LEU A 217 8.65 10.09 -11.37
N GLU A 218 8.89 8.80 -11.28
CA GLU A 218 8.75 7.84 -12.36
C GLU A 218 7.45 7.05 -12.18
N ILE A 219 6.48 7.25 -13.08
CA ILE A 219 5.24 6.49 -13.11
C ILE A 219 5.48 5.25 -13.95
N LEU A 220 5.39 4.08 -13.30
CA LEU A 220 5.55 2.79 -13.96
C LEU A 220 4.37 2.47 -14.89
N PRO A 221 4.53 1.53 -15.83
CA PRO A 221 3.43 1.06 -16.66
C PRO A 221 2.19 0.71 -15.84
N ILE A 222 1.05 1.31 -16.19
CA ILE A 222 -0.21 1.16 -15.47
C ILE A 222 -0.68 -0.29 -15.61
N VAL A 223 -1.09 -0.88 -14.48
CA VAL A 223 -1.69 -2.22 -14.43
C VAL A 223 -3.21 -2.08 -14.38
N GLU A 224 -3.93 -2.78 -15.23
CA GLU A 224 -5.39 -2.92 -15.16
C GLU A 224 -5.77 -4.21 -14.44
N ILE A 225 -6.77 -4.15 -13.56
CA ILE A 225 -7.39 -5.31 -12.93
C ILE A 225 -8.66 -5.63 -13.72
N ASP A 226 -8.60 -6.69 -14.54
CA ASP A 226 -9.72 -7.09 -15.42
C ASP A 226 -10.70 -8.02 -14.67
N HIS A 227 -11.67 -7.43 -14.04
CA HIS A 227 -12.69 -8.17 -13.29
C HIS A 227 -13.59 -9.09 -14.15
N SER A 228 -13.55 -8.98 -15.48
CA SER A 228 -14.30 -9.86 -16.37
C SER A 228 -13.81 -11.32 -16.32
N LEU A 229 -12.61 -11.53 -15.80
CA LEU A 229 -11.97 -12.85 -15.65
C LEU A 229 -12.27 -13.51 -14.30
N LEU A 230 -12.97 -12.81 -13.40
CA LEU A 230 -13.44 -13.40 -12.14
C LEU A 230 -14.50 -14.49 -12.39
N PRO A 231 -14.68 -15.44 -11.47
CA PRO A 231 -15.71 -16.46 -11.56
C PRO A 231 -17.11 -15.86 -11.77
N ARG A 232 -17.95 -16.58 -12.54
CA ARG A 232 -19.32 -16.11 -12.83
C ARG A 232 -20.11 -15.87 -11.54
N GLY A 233 -20.66 -14.67 -11.39
CA GLY A 233 -21.43 -14.24 -10.23
C GLY A 233 -20.63 -13.53 -9.16
N ALA A 234 -19.30 -13.53 -9.23
CA ALA A 234 -18.46 -12.73 -8.35
C ALA A 234 -18.70 -11.23 -8.59
N LYS A 235 -18.60 -10.44 -7.53
CA LYS A 235 -18.63 -8.98 -7.63
C LYS A 235 -17.36 -8.47 -8.32
N PRO A 236 -17.43 -7.36 -9.09
CA PRO A 236 -16.29 -6.84 -9.82
C PRO A 236 -15.31 -6.10 -8.88
N ILE A 237 -14.74 -6.82 -7.93
CA ILE A 237 -13.71 -6.36 -6.99
C ILE A 237 -12.64 -7.44 -6.82
N TYR A 238 -11.40 -7.02 -6.55
CA TYR A 238 -10.34 -7.96 -6.17
C TYR A 238 -10.43 -8.24 -4.67
N SER A 239 -11.44 -9.07 -4.32
CA SER A 239 -11.78 -9.45 -2.95
C SER A 239 -10.71 -10.37 -2.33
N TYR A 240 -10.86 -10.65 -1.03
CA TYR A 240 -10.05 -11.67 -0.34
C TYR A 240 -10.15 -13.03 -1.04
N GLU A 241 -11.35 -13.42 -1.45
CA GLU A 241 -11.57 -14.67 -2.21
C GLU A 241 -10.83 -14.64 -3.56
N ALA A 242 -10.87 -13.50 -4.25
CA ALA A 242 -10.14 -13.35 -5.52
C ALA A 242 -8.63 -13.49 -5.30
N LYS A 243 -8.07 -12.85 -4.27
CA LYS A 243 -6.63 -12.78 -4.02
C LYS A 243 -6.04 -14.07 -3.45
N TRP A 244 -6.77 -14.76 -2.59
CA TRP A 244 -6.22 -15.86 -1.78
C TRP A 244 -6.82 -17.23 -2.08
N ILE A 245 -7.97 -17.29 -2.77
CA ILE A 245 -8.70 -18.52 -3.05
C ILE A 245 -8.76 -18.82 -4.56
N TRP A 246 -9.03 -17.80 -5.39
CA TRP A 246 -9.23 -18.00 -6.82
C TRP A 246 -7.96 -17.77 -7.64
N ASP A 247 -7.16 -16.78 -7.27
CA ASP A 247 -5.90 -16.42 -7.93
C ASP A 247 -4.72 -17.05 -7.19
N THR A 248 -4.48 -18.32 -7.47
CA THR A 248 -3.39 -19.07 -6.84
C THR A 248 -2.26 -19.35 -7.85
N PRO A 249 -1.00 -19.54 -7.41
CA PRO A 249 0.12 -19.87 -8.30
C PRO A 249 -0.14 -21.06 -9.21
N ASP A 250 -0.86 -22.08 -8.71
CA ASP A 250 -1.23 -23.27 -9.49
C ASP A 250 -2.38 -23.00 -10.49
N ARG A 251 -3.11 -21.90 -10.31
CA ARG A 251 -4.31 -21.57 -11.08
C ARG A 251 -4.49 -20.04 -11.18
N PRO A 252 -3.55 -19.35 -11.83
CA PRO A 252 -3.57 -17.89 -11.89
C PRO A 252 -4.75 -17.40 -12.75
N LEU A 253 -5.44 -16.35 -12.27
CA LEU A 253 -6.57 -15.76 -12.99
C LEU A 253 -6.15 -14.85 -14.14
N GLU A 254 -4.88 -14.46 -14.22
CA GLU A 254 -4.32 -13.51 -15.23
C GLU A 254 -5.11 -12.19 -15.36
N ILE A 255 -5.74 -11.76 -14.28
CA ILE A 255 -6.57 -10.54 -14.27
C ILE A 255 -5.75 -9.25 -14.31
N PHE A 256 -4.43 -9.32 -14.03
CA PHE A 256 -3.54 -8.16 -14.04
C PHE A 256 -2.90 -7.95 -15.41
N LYS A 257 -3.41 -7.01 -16.18
CA LYS A 257 -2.90 -6.65 -17.51
C LYS A 257 -1.93 -5.48 -17.43
N CYS A 258 -0.69 -5.69 -17.81
CA CYS A 258 0.36 -4.68 -17.81
C CYS A 258 1.18 -4.73 -19.12
N PRO A 259 1.32 -3.62 -19.89
CA PRO A 259 0.66 -2.33 -19.65
C PRO A 259 -0.85 -2.37 -19.96
N ALA A 260 -1.63 -1.59 -19.22
CA ALA A 260 -3.06 -1.42 -19.49
C ALA A 260 -3.31 -0.82 -20.88
N ARG A 261 -4.36 -1.26 -21.57
CA ARG A 261 -4.78 -0.66 -22.84
C ARG A 261 -5.62 0.59 -22.60
N LEU A 262 -5.02 1.77 -22.78
CA LEU A 262 -5.60 3.07 -22.47
C LEU A 262 -5.58 3.99 -23.69
N SER A 263 -6.58 4.87 -23.79
CA SER A 263 -6.48 6.04 -24.67
C SER A 263 -5.41 6.99 -24.12
N ARG A 264 -4.82 7.83 -25.00
CA ARG A 264 -3.81 8.83 -24.57
C ARG A 264 -4.37 9.76 -23.50
N ASN A 265 -5.64 10.19 -23.65
CA ASN A 265 -6.30 11.07 -22.70
C ASN A 265 -6.43 10.43 -21.32
N LEU A 266 -6.98 9.21 -21.23
CA LEU A 266 -7.16 8.50 -19.96
C LEU A 266 -5.81 8.21 -19.29
N LYS A 267 -4.78 7.84 -20.07
CA LYS A 267 -3.42 7.66 -19.55
C LYS A 267 -2.92 8.95 -18.90
N SER A 268 -3.05 10.09 -19.59
CA SER A 268 -2.62 11.39 -19.07
C SER A 268 -3.40 11.80 -17.82
N GLN A 269 -4.72 11.54 -17.77
CA GLN A 269 -5.54 11.80 -16.58
C GLN A 269 -5.09 10.95 -15.38
N ILE A 270 -4.78 9.67 -15.58
CA ILE A 270 -4.27 8.78 -14.52
C ILE A 270 -2.89 9.26 -14.05
N GLU A 271 -1.98 9.60 -14.96
CA GLU A 271 -0.64 10.09 -14.60
C GLU A 271 -0.72 11.42 -13.82
N ASP A 272 -1.61 12.33 -14.20
CA ASP A 272 -1.83 13.60 -13.49
C ASP A 272 -2.36 13.37 -12.07
N ILE A 273 -3.46 12.61 -11.93
CA ILE A 273 -4.07 12.38 -10.61
C ILE A 273 -3.11 11.64 -9.66
N VAL A 274 -2.31 10.68 -10.17
CA VAL A 274 -1.28 9.96 -9.41
C VAL A 274 -0.18 10.90 -8.95
N THR A 275 0.35 11.75 -9.83
CA THR A 275 1.38 12.74 -9.50
C THR A 275 0.88 13.71 -8.43
N ARG A 276 -0.33 14.26 -8.58
CA ARG A 276 -0.95 15.15 -7.60
C ARG A 276 -1.18 14.45 -6.26
N THR A 277 -1.55 13.17 -6.28
CA THR A 277 -1.70 12.35 -5.06
C THR A 277 -0.38 12.19 -4.32
N CYS A 278 0.70 11.81 -5.02
CA CYS A 278 2.03 11.71 -4.42
C CYS A 278 2.47 13.02 -3.77
N ARG A 279 2.22 14.14 -4.43
CA ARG A 279 2.55 15.48 -3.92
C ARG A 279 1.70 15.85 -2.69
N ALA A 280 0.39 15.64 -2.74
CA ALA A 280 -0.53 15.97 -1.64
C ALA A 280 -0.23 15.18 -0.37
N LEU A 281 0.09 13.89 -0.49
CA LEU A 281 0.42 12.99 0.61
C LEU A 281 1.91 12.93 0.95
N ARG A 282 2.77 13.68 0.22
CA ARG A 282 4.23 13.76 0.44
C ARG A 282 4.93 12.40 0.36
N ILE A 283 4.50 11.56 -0.56
CA ILE A 283 5.06 10.23 -0.79
C ILE A 283 6.56 10.30 -1.06
N LYS A 284 7.31 9.31 -0.55
CA LYS A 284 8.76 9.20 -0.72
C LYS A 284 9.18 7.84 -1.27
N ASP A 285 10.17 7.88 -2.13
CA ASP A 285 10.94 6.79 -2.73
C ASP A 285 10.11 5.84 -3.60
N TRP A 286 8.99 5.36 -3.13
CA TRP A 286 8.07 4.47 -3.85
C TRP A 286 6.64 4.50 -3.29
N CYS A 287 5.69 4.07 -4.10
CA CYS A 287 4.34 3.72 -3.64
C CYS A 287 3.58 2.92 -4.72
N ARG A 288 2.43 2.40 -4.34
CA ARG A 288 1.39 1.89 -5.23
C ARG A 288 0.09 2.64 -4.95
N ILE A 289 -0.54 3.14 -6.01
CA ILE A 289 -1.80 3.87 -5.93
C ILE A 289 -2.85 3.08 -6.69
N ASP A 290 -3.95 2.75 -6.01
CA ASP A 290 -5.08 2.03 -6.56
C ASP A 290 -6.19 3.03 -6.90
N LEU A 291 -6.75 2.94 -8.10
CA LEU A 291 -7.75 3.87 -8.61
C LEU A 291 -8.81 3.18 -9.48
N ARG A 292 -9.98 3.77 -9.56
CA ARG A 292 -11.09 3.22 -10.35
C ARG A 292 -11.83 4.32 -11.08
N LEU A 293 -12.32 4.01 -12.28
CA LEU A 293 -13.14 4.95 -13.02
C LEU A 293 -14.55 4.99 -12.42
N ASP A 294 -15.12 6.18 -12.39
CA ASP A 294 -16.55 6.35 -12.13
C ASP A 294 -17.40 6.05 -13.39
N GLU A 295 -18.71 6.26 -13.30
CA GLU A 295 -19.64 6.06 -14.41
C GLU A 295 -19.41 7.04 -15.57
N GLY A 296 -18.75 8.19 -15.31
CA GLY A 296 -18.34 9.17 -16.31
C GLY A 296 -17.01 8.83 -16.99
N GLY A 297 -16.31 7.80 -16.50
CA GLY A 297 -14.98 7.42 -16.98
C GLY A 297 -13.83 8.23 -16.36
N GLU A 298 -14.10 9.03 -15.31
CA GLU A 298 -13.10 9.82 -14.61
C GLU A 298 -12.37 8.99 -13.54
N PRO A 299 -11.02 9.08 -13.43
CA PRO A 299 -10.25 8.32 -12.46
C PRO A 299 -10.42 8.87 -11.03
N ASN A 300 -10.70 7.99 -10.09
CA ASN A 300 -10.86 8.29 -8.67
C ASN A 300 -9.89 7.43 -7.85
N ILE A 301 -9.15 8.04 -6.92
CA ILE A 301 -8.21 7.34 -6.04
C ILE A 301 -9.00 6.52 -5.00
N LEU A 302 -8.74 5.22 -4.97
CA LEU A 302 -9.30 4.31 -3.97
C LEU A 302 -8.43 4.25 -2.72
N GLU A 303 -7.12 4.02 -2.92
CA GLU A 303 -6.16 3.76 -1.86
C GLU A 303 -4.75 4.15 -2.28
N VAL A 304 -3.92 4.54 -1.31
CA VAL A 304 -2.50 4.86 -1.51
C VAL A 304 -1.68 3.99 -0.57
N ASN A 305 -0.75 3.22 -1.13
CA ASN A 305 0.08 2.26 -0.40
C ASN A 305 1.55 2.71 -0.46
N PRO A 306 2.03 3.52 0.50
CA PRO A 306 3.42 3.99 0.54
C PRO A 306 4.39 2.90 1.03
N LEU A 307 3.88 1.78 1.52
CA LEU A 307 4.61 0.55 1.80
C LEU A 307 3.99 -0.58 0.93
N PRO A 308 4.33 -0.64 -0.37
CA PRO A 308 3.64 -1.50 -1.32
C PRO A 308 4.09 -2.95 -1.22
N GLY A 309 3.17 -3.90 -1.49
CA GLY A 309 3.51 -5.31 -1.60
C GLY A 309 4.48 -5.60 -2.75
N ILE A 310 5.47 -6.46 -2.51
CA ILE A 310 6.60 -6.74 -3.40
C ILE A 310 6.90 -8.23 -3.52
N LEU A 311 5.89 -9.07 -3.72
CA LEU A 311 6.12 -10.51 -3.96
C LEU A 311 7.05 -10.70 -5.17
N PRO A 312 8.10 -11.56 -5.04
CA PRO A 312 9.20 -11.56 -5.99
C PRO A 312 8.90 -12.29 -7.30
N LYS A 313 8.06 -13.33 -7.25
CA LYS A 313 7.80 -14.16 -8.43
C LYS A 313 6.80 -13.51 -9.39
N PRO A 314 7.00 -13.68 -10.71
CA PRO A 314 6.06 -13.18 -11.71
C PRO A 314 4.63 -13.73 -11.57
N GLU A 315 4.50 -14.99 -11.14
CA GLU A 315 3.27 -15.73 -10.95
C GLU A 315 2.46 -15.28 -9.72
N ASP A 316 3.09 -14.60 -8.76
CA ASP A 316 2.43 -14.11 -7.54
C ASP A 316 1.52 -12.90 -7.75
N ASN A 317 1.40 -12.42 -8.99
CA ASN A 317 0.54 -11.29 -9.38
C ASN A 317 0.72 -10.00 -8.55
N SER A 318 1.93 -9.74 -8.03
CA SER A 318 2.23 -8.50 -7.31
C SER A 318 2.37 -7.32 -8.28
N CYS A 319 1.49 -6.33 -8.14
CA CYS A 319 1.31 -5.27 -9.13
C CYS A 319 2.55 -4.39 -9.32
N LEU A 320 3.22 -3.94 -8.24
CA LEU A 320 4.41 -3.10 -8.34
C LEU A 320 5.57 -3.83 -9.03
N PRO A 321 5.99 -5.05 -8.63
CA PRO A 321 7.00 -5.81 -9.36
C PRO A 321 6.60 -6.14 -10.80
N LYS A 322 5.31 -6.36 -11.09
CA LYS A 322 4.81 -6.59 -12.45
C LYS A 322 4.99 -5.34 -13.32
N ALA A 323 4.62 -4.17 -12.81
CA ALA A 323 4.81 -2.89 -13.50
C ALA A 323 6.30 -2.59 -13.72
N ALA A 324 7.14 -2.83 -12.71
CA ALA A 324 8.59 -2.65 -12.81
C ALA A 324 9.21 -3.57 -13.87
N ARG A 325 8.86 -4.87 -13.90
CA ARG A 325 9.30 -5.79 -14.97
C ARG A 325 8.87 -5.32 -16.35
N THR A 326 7.65 -4.81 -16.48
CA THR A 326 7.16 -4.26 -17.76
C THR A 326 7.93 -3.00 -18.18
N ALA A 327 8.43 -2.21 -17.23
CA ALA A 327 9.33 -1.08 -17.48
C ALA A 327 10.79 -1.50 -17.78
N GLY A 328 11.12 -2.79 -17.64
CA GLY A 328 12.46 -3.33 -17.89
C GLY A 328 13.34 -3.47 -16.65
N TYR A 329 12.80 -3.28 -15.45
CA TYR A 329 13.52 -3.54 -14.20
C TYR A 329 13.47 -5.02 -13.84
N SER A 330 14.59 -5.62 -13.50
CA SER A 330 14.62 -6.85 -12.71
C SER A 330 14.12 -6.58 -11.28
N TYR A 331 13.79 -7.61 -10.54
CA TYR A 331 13.40 -7.46 -9.13
C TYR A 331 14.50 -6.77 -8.30
N SER A 332 15.75 -7.18 -8.50
CA SER A 332 16.88 -6.57 -7.80
C SER A 332 17.08 -5.08 -8.15
N GLU A 333 16.89 -4.72 -9.42
CA GLU A 333 16.97 -3.32 -9.84
C GLU A 333 15.86 -2.47 -9.24
N LEU A 334 14.62 -3.00 -9.11
CA LEU A 334 13.53 -2.34 -8.41
C LEU A 334 13.90 -2.04 -6.95
N ILE A 335 14.37 -3.05 -6.21
CA ILE A 335 14.76 -2.89 -4.80
C ILE A 335 15.90 -1.89 -4.64
N LEU A 336 16.93 -2.00 -5.49
CA LEU A 336 18.07 -1.09 -5.46
C LEU A 336 17.70 0.33 -5.88
N ARG A 337 16.73 0.49 -6.78
CA ARG A 337 16.21 1.81 -7.17
C ARG A 337 15.59 2.55 -5.97
N VAL A 338 14.85 1.85 -5.11
CA VAL A 338 14.29 2.42 -3.87
C VAL A 338 15.41 2.83 -2.91
N VAL A 339 16.47 2.02 -2.78
CA VAL A 339 17.65 2.38 -1.99
C VAL A 339 18.30 3.66 -2.55
N ASP A 340 18.52 3.73 -3.86
CA ASP A 340 19.15 4.88 -4.51
C ASP A 340 18.36 6.17 -4.29
N GLU A 341 17.02 6.13 -4.37
CA GLU A 341 16.15 7.27 -4.07
C GLU A 341 16.26 7.73 -2.61
N ALA A 342 16.24 6.79 -1.67
CA ALA A 342 16.43 7.12 -0.26
C ALA A 342 17.82 7.71 0.02
N LEU A 343 18.88 7.18 -0.59
CA LEU A 343 20.22 7.72 -0.44
C LEU A 343 20.34 9.17 -0.96
N VAL A 344 19.72 9.47 -2.10
CA VAL A 344 19.65 10.85 -2.63
C VAL A 344 18.90 11.75 -1.65
N ARG A 345 17.75 11.33 -1.18
CA ARG A 345 16.90 12.10 -0.26
C ARG A 345 17.57 12.39 1.07
N HIS A 346 18.37 11.45 1.59
CA HIS A 346 19.12 11.62 2.85
C HIS A 346 20.51 12.26 2.67
N GLY A 347 20.87 12.71 1.45
CA GLY A 347 22.17 13.32 1.19
C GLY A 347 23.35 12.34 1.23
N LEU A 348 23.08 11.05 1.08
CA LEU A 348 24.07 9.97 1.11
C LEU A 348 24.49 9.51 -0.31
N ALA A 349 24.00 10.15 -1.37
CA ALA A 349 24.41 9.91 -2.74
C ALA A 349 25.88 10.32 -2.92
N GLY A 350 26.70 9.38 -3.42
CA GLY A 350 28.16 9.59 -3.56
C GLY A 350 29.00 8.83 -2.52
N TYR A 351 28.38 8.08 -1.63
CA TYR A 351 29.11 7.15 -0.75
C TYR A 351 29.91 6.15 -1.60
N PRO A 352 31.18 5.80 -1.25
CA PRO A 352 32.00 4.87 -2.04
C PRO A 352 31.24 3.55 -2.29
N GLY A 353 31.00 3.23 -3.57
CA GLY A 353 30.24 2.04 -3.99
C GLY A 353 28.83 2.31 -4.51
N ASN A 354 28.32 3.55 -4.46
CA ASN A 354 27.04 3.92 -5.07
C ASN A 354 27.26 4.74 -6.36
N PRO A 355 27.01 4.20 -7.57
CA PRO A 355 27.18 4.93 -8.83
C PRO A 355 26.15 6.06 -9.05
N GLY A 356 25.18 6.27 -8.13
CA GLY A 356 24.07 7.19 -8.31
C GLY A 356 23.00 6.67 -9.29
N PRO A 357 21.78 7.22 -9.25
CA PRO A 357 20.72 6.81 -10.14
C PRO A 357 21.06 7.12 -11.60
N LYS A 358 20.92 6.13 -12.48
CA LYS A 358 20.98 6.36 -13.94
C LYS A 358 19.66 7.00 -14.38
N HIS A 359 19.50 8.31 -14.15
CA HIS A 359 18.38 9.06 -14.69
C HIS A 359 18.42 9.07 -16.22
N LYS A 360 17.45 8.46 -16.85
CA LYS A 360 17.02 8.89 -18.20
C LYS A 360 16.22 10.18 -17.99
N LEU A 361 16.90 11.32 -18.06
CA LEU A 361 16.31 12.65 -17.98
C LEU A 361 15.30 12.81 -19.14
N ALA A 362 14.03 12.75 -18.84
CA ALA A 362 13.00 13.35 -19.66
C ALA A 362 12.87 14.82 -19.21
N HIS A 363 13.34 15.75 -20.04
CA HIS A 363 13.11 17.18 -19.83
C HIS A 363 11.59 17.43 -19.86
N ARG A 364 11.03 17.87 -18.74
CA ARG A 364 9.73 18.55 -18.68
C ARG A 364 9.97 19.97 -18.18
N GLU A 365 9.27 20.92 -18.84
CA GLU A 365 9.22 22.33 -18.45
C GLU A 365 8.64 22.48 -17.06
N GLU A 366 9.05 23.52 -16.34
CA GLU A 366 8.66 23.82 -14.97
C GLU A 366 7.14 24.02 -14.83
N ASP A 367 6.50 23.17 -14.04
CA ASP A 367 5.08 23.31 -13.67
C ASP A 367 4.90 24.45 -12.65
N PRO A 368 3.80 25.22 -12.72
CA PRO A 368 3.52 26.30 -11.79
C PRO A 368 3.23 25.75 -10.37
N PRO A 369 3.51 26.53 -9.32
CA PRO A 369 3.26 26.10 -7.94
C PRO A 369 1.77 25.88 -7.69
N LEU A 370 1.47 24.87 -6.86
CA LEU A 370 0.10 24.60 -6.39
C LEU A 370 -0.50 25.88 -5.83
N CYS A 371 -1.64 26.32 -6.35
CA CYS A 371 -2.39 27.45 -5.83
C CYS A 371 -2.63 27.29 -4.33
N GLY A 372 -2.34 28.37 -3.58
CA GLY A 372 -2.67 28.46 -2.17
C GLY A 372 -4.18 28.32 -1.90
N PRO A 373 -4.60 28.23 -0.62
CA PRO A 373 -6.00 27.97 -0.25
C PRO A 373 -6.93 29.01 -0.89
N PRO A 374 -8.13 28.60 -1.32
CA PRO A 374 -9.13 29.55 -1.76
C PRO A 374 -9.52 30.47 -0.58
N ARG A 375 -9.53 31.80 -0.82
CA ARG A 375 -10.08 32.78 0.11
C ARG A 375 -11.58 32.64 0.22
#